data_053640c133ea32a465c051a867121c52
#
_entry.id   053640c133ea32a465c051a867121c52
#
_cell.length_a   1.000
_cell.length_b   1.000
_cell.length_c   1.000
_cell.angle_alpha   90.00
_cell.angle_beta   90.00
_cell.angle_gamma   90.00
#
_symmetry.space_group_name_H-M   'P 1'
#
loop_
_entity.id
_entity.type
_entity.pdbx_description
1 polymer ?
#
loop_
_entity_poly.entity_id
_entity_poly.type
_entity_poly.pdbx_seq_one_letter_code
_entity_poly.pdbx_strand_id
1 'polypeptide(L)'
;MGIEKQTKLNHLMRNWPDGKIKSSVWLNTEGYGANFIQKYKSNNWIEAIGTGAFKKSGDEVSWAAALECLQKQLNSEVHVGGKTAIEFAGKAQYLKMKETSVVVLSNKKEALPAWMKKHNWNVKLDFKVKNLFKSNLDFGEKSNGFTVVDTDKASIIISAPERAYLEYLDELPKSASYTEAKEIMENMISLRPSMVQHLLENCTSLKVKRLFLHFAEKINHPWFKKLNLEKIDLGIGKRVIFKNGVLDKKYNITVPKDEPYEEV
;
A
#
# COMPACT_ATOMS: atom_id res chain seq x y z
N MET A 1 -0.34 -2.26 47.47
CA MET A 1 -1.02 -2.68 46.20
C MET A 1 -1.48 -1.52 45.29
N GLY A 2 -1.74 -0.31 45.79
CA GLY A 2 -2.19 0.86 44.99
C GLY A 2 -1.09 1.55 44.16
N ILE A 3 0.09 1.69 44.68
CA ILE A 3 1.20 2.48 44.07
C ILE A 3 1.74 1.82 42.81
N GLU A 4 1.94 0.50 42.77
CA GLU A 4 2.41 -0.22 41.55
C GLU A 4 1.40 -0.15 40.40
N LYS A 5 0.11 -0.20 40.70
CA LYS A 5 -0.95 -0.13 39.67
C LYS A 5 -1.07 1.28 39.06
N GLN A 6 -0.86 2.31 39.86
CA GLN A 6 -0.87 3.71 39.39
C GLN A 6 0.39 4.00 38.55
N THR A 7 1.52 3.43 38.93
CA THR A 7 2.78 3.50 38.18
C THR A 7 2.66 2.84 36.80
N LYS A 8 2.01 1.68 36.68
CA LYS A 8 1.79 0.98 35.40
C LYS A 8 0.88 1.79 34.46
N LEU A 9 -0.22 2.36 34.95
CA LEU A 9 -1.08 3.21 34.14
C LEU A 9 -0.33 4.45 33.65
N ASN A 10 0.37 5.15 34.53
CA ASN A 10 1.15 6.33 34.15
C ASN A 10 2.21 5.99 33.12
N HIS A 11 2.89 4.85 33.26
CA HIS A 11 3.84 4.36 32.27
C HIS A 11 3.17 4.10 30.91
N LEU A 12 2.02 3.42 30.90
CA LEU A 12 1.28 3.17 29.66
C LEU A 12 0.88 4.46 28.97
N MET A 13 0.27 5.41 29.72
CA MET A 13 -0.22 6.68 29.15
C MET A 13 0.89 7.55 28.60
N ARG A 14 2.07 7.58 29.25
CA ARG A 14 3.25 8.31 28.76
C ARG A 14 3.83 7.72 27.47
N ASN A 15 3.81 6.39 27.34
CA ASN A 15 4.35 5.66 26.19
C ASN A 15 3.32 5.36 25.09
N TRP A 16 2.13 5.90 25.22
CA TRP A 16 1.07 5.81 24.24
C TRP A 16 0.76 7.19 23.67
N PRO A 17 1.38 7.60 22.56
CA PRO A 17 1.10 8.88 21.94
C PRO A 17 -0.36 9.00 21.51
N ASP A 18 -0.88 10.22 21.47
CA ASP A 18 -2.25 10.50 21.08
C ASP A 18 -2.52 10.12 19.61
N GLY A 19 -3.72 9.64 19.34
CA GLY A 19 -4.14 9.20 18.02
C GLY A 19 -3.57 7.87 17.57
N LYS A 20 -2.81 7.16 18.44
CA LYS A 20 -2.27 5.82 18.14
C LYS A 20 -3.22 4.71 18.58
N ILE A 21 -3.17 3.60 17.86
CA ILE A 21 -3.87 2.37 18.19
C ILE A 21 -2.88 1.35 18.78
N LYS A 22 -3.30 0.69 19.85
CA LYS A 22 -2.57 -0.44 20.43
C LYS A 22 -3.38 -1.71 20.31
N SER A 23 -2.72 -2.77 19.82
CA SER A 23 -3.33 -4.10 19.77
C SER A 23 -3.29 -4.79 21.12
N SER A 24 -4.21 -5.74 21.36
CA SER A 24 -4.15 -6.59 22.55
C SER A 24 -2.86 -7.44 22.59
N VAL A 25 -2.32 -7.79 21.43
CA VAL A 25 -1.04 -8.51 21.32
C VAL A 25 0.07 -7.63 21.91
N TRP A 26 0.20 -6.39 21.43
CA TRP A 26 1.19 -5.45 21.94
C TRP A 26 1.02 -5.17 23.44
N LEU A 27 -0.22 -4.90 23.88
CA LEU A 27 -0.50 -4.66 25.29
C LEU A 27 -0.09 -5.85 26.18
N ASN A 28 -0.35 -7.08 25.76
CA ASN A 28 0.07 -8.28 26.48
C ASN A 28 1.59 -8.43 26.54
N THR A 29 2.29 -8.16 25.44
CA THR A 29 3.76 -8.20 25.35
C THR A 29 4.40 -7.18 26.32
N GLU A 30 3.79 -6.00 26.45
CA GLU A 30 4.21 -4.96 27.38
C GLU A 30 3.75 -5.21 28.84
N GLY A 31 3.17 -6.35 29.14
CA GLY A 31 2.75 -6.75 30.49
C GLY A 31 1.40 -6.21 30.94
N TYR A 32 0.58 -5.72 30.00
CA TYR A 32 -0.80 -5.26 30.25
C TYR A 32 -1.80 -6.36 29.85
N GLY A 33 -1.89 -7.43 30.65
CA GLY A 33 -2.80 -8.53 30.39
C GLY A 33 -4.29 -8.15 30.47
N ALA A 34 -5.17 -9.10 30.18
CA ALA A 34 -6.62 -8.91 30.06
C ALA A 34 -7.26 -8.17 31.25
N ASN A 35 -6.84 -8.46 32.49
CA ASN A 35 -7.35 -7.80 33.70
C ASN A 35 -7.02 -6.31 33.75
N PHE A 36 -5.82 -5.90 33.28
CA PHE A 36 -5.46 -4.49 33.19
C PHE A 36 -6.26 -3.79 32.10
N ILE A 37 -6.37 -4.41 30.93
CA ILE A 37 -7.16 -3.89 29.80
C ILE A 37 -8.62 -3.67 30.23
N GLN A 38 -9.22 -4.67 30.88
CA GLN A 38 -10.60 -4.54 31.36
C GLN A 38 -10.76 -3.42 32.40
N LYS A 39 -9.82 -3.32 33.37
CA LYS A 39 -9.81 -2.26 34.36
C LYS A 39 -9.65 -0.86 33.72
N TYR A 40 -8.78 -0.71 32.73
CA TYR A 40 -8.55 0.58 32.07
C TYR A 40 -9.74 0.99 31.21
N LYS A 41 -10.45 0.03 30.59
CA LYS A 41 -11.73 0.27 29.92
C LYS A 41 -12.81 0.70 30.87
N SER A 42 -13.02 -0.02 32.00
CA SER A 42 -14.08 0.32 32.96
C SER A 42 -13.88 1.67 33.65
N ASN A 43 -12.64 2.18 33.70
CA ASN A 43 -12.31 3.51 34.22
C ASN A 43 -12.14 4.57 33.11
N ASN A 44 -12.57 4.30 31.90
CA ASN A 44 -12.52 5.22 30.75
C ASN A 44 -11.11 5.79 30.44
N TRP A 45 -10.05 5.03 30.71
CA TRP A 45 -8.70 5.41 30.27
C TRP A 45 -8.44 5.02 28.81
N ILE A 46 -9.03 3.91 28.40
CA ILE A 46 -8.93 3.41 27.02
C ILE A 46 -10.30 2.98 26.52
N GLU A 47 -10.49 3.04 25.21
CA GLU A 47 -11.68 2.60 24.49
C GLU A 47 -11.33 1.51 23.48
N ALA A 48 -12.22 0.53 23.31
CA ALA A 48 -12.07 -0.48 22.27
C ALA A 48 -12.57 0.10 20.94
N ILE A 49 -11.73 0.04 19.91
CA ILE A 49 -12.13 0.26 18.50
C ILE A 49 -12.91 -0.96 18.01
N GLY A 50 -12.56 -2.11 18.54
CA GLY A 50 -13.20 -3.41 18.33
C GLY A 50 -12.39 -4.49 19.02
N THR A 51 -12.71 -5.76 18.77
CA THR A 51 -12.02 -6.88 19.44
C THR A 51 -10.52 -6.87 19.12
N GLY A 52 -9.69 -6.67 20.15
CA GLY A 52 -8.24 -6.73 20.05
C GLY A 52 -7.53 -5.43 19.66
N ALA A 53 -8.25 -4.30 19.54
CA ALA A 53 -7.66 -3.00 19.27
C ALA A 53 -8.25 -1.90 20.15
N PHE A 54 -7.39 -1.03 20.65
CA PHE A 54 -7.72 0.00 21.63
C PHE A 54 -7.09 1.35 21.25
N LYS A 55 -7.72 2.42 21.70
CA LYS A 55 -7.25 3.79 21.66
C LYS A 55 -7.33 4.41 23.06
N LYS A 56 -6.67 5.53 23.33
CA LYS A 56 -6.98 6.32 24.53
C LYS A 56 -8.41 6.84 24.45
N SER A 57 -9.06 6.97 25.60
CA SER A 57 -10.40 7.55 25.64
C SER A 57 -10.39 8.99 25.16
N GLY A 58 -11.35 9.33 24.30
CA GLY A 58 -11.45 10.67 23.71
C GLY A 58 -10.54 10.92 22.50
N ASP A 59 -9.58 10.02 22.18
CA ASP A 59 -8.72 10.19 21.01
C ASP A 59 -9.49 9.97 19.70
N GLU A 60 -9.15 10.77 18.71
CA GLU A 60 -9.46 10.48 17.32
C GLU A 60 -8.34 9.69 16.67
N VAL A 61 -8.67 8.58 16.04
CA VAL A 61 -7.73 7.70 15.34
C VAL A 61 -8.05 7.65 13.85
N SER A 62 -7.00 7.53 13.03
CA SER A 62 -7.13 7.46 11.58
C SER A 62 -6.91 6.05 11.06
N TRP A 63 -7.31 5.80 9.80
CA TRP A 63 -6.98 4.57 9.09
C TRP A 63 -5.45 4.35 8.98
N ALA A 64 -4.66 5.43 8.90
CA ALA A 64 -3.20 5.34 8.88
C ALA A 64 -2.65 4.84 10.21
N ALA A 65 -3.22 5.28 11.35
CA ALA A 65 -2.87 4.74 12.66
C ALA A 65 -3.25 3.26 12.81
N ALA A 66 -4.36 2.84 12.18
CA ALA A 66 -4.76 1.44 12.12
C ALA A 66 -3.77 0.61 11.29
N LEU A 67 -3.35 1.12 10.14
CA LEU A 67 -2.37 0.47 9.30
C LEU A 67 -1.00 0.35 9.99
N GLU A 68 -0.55 1.41 10.65
CA GLU A 68 0.68 1.38 11.47
C GLU A 68 0.60 0.30 12.56
N CYS A 69 -0.55 0.17 13.23
CA CYS A 69 -0.78 -0.87 14.22
C CYS A 69 -0.63 -2.28 13.61
N LEU A 70 -1.21 -2.52 12.42
CA LEU A 70 -1.04 -3.79 11.71
C LEU A 70 0.42 -4.07 11.39
N GLN A 71 1.12 -3.11 10.81
CA GLN A 71 2.49 -3.26 10.35
C GLN A 71 3.47 -3.46 11.52
N LYS A 72 3.39 -2.63 12.56
CA LYS A 72 4.38 -2.61 13.65
C LYS A 72 4.08 -3.55 14.81
N GLN A 73 2.81 -3.91 15.03
CA GLN A 73 2.41 -4.68 16.21
C GLN A 73 1.89 -6.09 15.87
N LEU A 74 1.42 -6.31 14.64
CA LEU A 74 0.84 -7.58 14.21
C LEU A 74 1.64 -8.26 13.08
N ASN A 75 2.81 -7.71 12.71
CA ASN A 75 3.68 -8.21 11.64
C ASN A 75 2.92 -8.47 10.32
N SER A 76 1.93 -7.62 10.02
CA SER A 76 1.16 -7.69 8.80
C SER A 76 1.90 -7.03 7.65
N GLU A 77 1.84 -7.62 6.45
CA GLU A 77 2.41 -7.04 5.22
C GLU A 77 1.42 -6.13 4.48
N VAL A 78 0.36 -5.75 5.14
CA VAL A 78 -0.64 -4.81 4.60
C VAL A 78 -0.02 -3.43 4.44
N HIS A 79 -0.13 -2.86 3.25
CA HIS A 79 0.45 -1.55 2.91
C HIS A 79 -0.45 -0.78 1.95
N VAL A 80 -0.27 0.52 1.87
CA VAL A 80 -0.88 1.34 0.82
C VAL A 80 -0.15 1.06 -0.49
N GLY A 81 -0.91 0.73 -1.54
CA GLY A 81 -0.35 0.39 -2.85
C GLY A 81 -1.14 1.01 -4.01
N GLY A 82 -0.75 0.64 -5.23
CA GLY A 82 -1.42 1.03 -6.46
C GLY A 82 -1.60 2.54 -6.60
N LYS A 83 -2.78 2.95 -7.07
CA LYS A 83 -3.09 4.37 -7.34
C LYS A 83 -2.88 5.25 -6.10
N THR A 84 -3.35 4.82 -4.94
CA THR A 84 -3.20 5.61 -3.71
C THR A 84 -1.73 5.87 -3.37
N ALA A 85 -0.85 4.88 -3.48
CA ALA A 85 0.58 5.09 -3.22
C ALA A 85 1.24 6.03 -4.25
N ILE A 86 0.80 6.01 -5.51
CA ILE A 86 1.26 6.95 -6.55
C ILE A 86 0.85 8.39 -6.20
N GLU A 87 -0.40 8.58 -5.76
CA GLU A 87 -0.92 9.89 -5.34
C GLU A 87 -0.17 10.44 -4.13
N PHE A 88 0.22 9.58 -3.20
CA PHE A 88 1.08 9.95 -2.06
C PHE A 88 2.45 10.44 -2.50
N ALA A 89 3.09 9.76 -3.44
CA ALA A 89 4.41 10.14 -3.94
C ALA A 89 4.42 11.50 -4.66
N GLY A 90 3.32 11.85 -5.35
CA GLY A 90 3.15 13.14 -6.01
C GLY A 90 2.82 14.30 -5.07
N LYS A 91 2.37 14.03 -3.85
CA LYS A 91 1.86 15.04 -2.88
C LYS A 91 2.68 15.12 -1.59
N ALA A 92 3.96 14.79 -1.61
CA ALA A 92 4.82 14.68 -0.43
C ALA A 92 4.82 15.88 0.54
N GLN A 93 4.16 17.00 0.22
CA GLN A 93 4.07 18.20 1.06
C GLN A 93 2.65 18.58 1.52
N TYR A 94 1.57 17.90 1.05
CA TYR A 94 0.19 18.30 1.36
C TYR A 94 -0.73 17.10 1.65
N LEU A 95 -0.44 16.35 2.71
CA LEU A 95 -1.29 15.24 3.15
C LEU A 95 -2.50 15.72 3.99
N LYS A 96 -3.28 16.66 3.50
CA LYS A 96 -4.68 16.81 3.92
C LYS A 96 -5.54 15.93 3.01
N MET A 97 -5.59 14.65 3.35
CA MET A 97 -6.26 13.63 2.56
C MET A 97 -7.77 13.76 2.69
N LYS A 98 -8.41 14.33 1.69
CA LYS A 98 -9.84 14.13 1.40
C LYS A 98 -10.00 12.93 0.47
N GLU A 99 -9.33 11.81 0.78
CA GLU A 99 -9.52 10.61 -0.01
C GLU A 99 -10.84 9.95 0.36
N THR A 100 -11.60 9.58 -0.65
CA THR A 100 -12.83 8.80 -0.47
C THR A 100 -12.55 7.30 -0.41
N SER A 101 -11.39 6.87 -0.93
CA SER A 101 -10.97 5.46 -0.95
C SER A 101 -9.45 5.32 -0.89
N VAL A 102 -8.97 4.32 -0.16
CA VAL A 102 -7.55 3.98 -0.01
C VAL A 102 -7.34 2.54 -0.46
N VAL A 103 -6.45 2.34 -1.42
CA VAL A 103 -6.05 1.00 -1.89
C VAL A 103 -5.04 0.42 -0.91
N VAL A 104 -5.42 -0.72 -0.32
CA VAL A 104 -4.61 -1.42 0.68
C VAL A 104 -4.32 -2.82 0.16
N LEU A 105 -3.05 -3.16 0.05
CA LEU A 105 -2.59 -4.42 -0.53
C LEU A 105 -1.86 -5.27 0.49
N SER A 106 -1.87 -6.59 0.28
CA SER A 106 -0.94 -7.52 0.94
C SER A 106 -0.41 -8.54 -0.06
N ASN A 107 0.86 -8.92 0.08
CA ASN A 107 1.45 -10.03 -0.68
C ASN A 107 1.18 -11.38 -0.02
N LYS A 108 0.85 -11.41 1.26
CA LYS A 108 0.46 -12.62 1.98
C LYS A 108 -1.04 -12.86 1.90
N LYS A 109 -1.44 -14.13 1.92
CA LYS A 109 -2.84 -14.51 2.11
C LYS A 109 -3.25 -14.24 3.55
N GLU A 110 -3.53 -12.98 3.85
CA GLU A 110 -4.00 -12.52 5.15
C GLU A 110 -5.35 -11.78 5.01
N ALA A 111 -6.02 -11.57 6.11
CA ALA A 111 -7.27 -10.83 6.15
C ALA A 111 -7.13 -9.67 7.14
N LEU A 112 -7.72 -8.52 6.80
CA LEU A 112 -7.83 -7.43 7.76
C LEU A 112 -8.61 -7.87 8.99
N PRO A 113 -8.16 -7.52 10.20
CA PRO A 113 -8.89 -7.79 11.43
C PRO A 113 -10.31 -7.19 11.39
N ALA A 114 -11.22 -7.81 12.13
CA ALA A 114 -12.62 -7.38 12.16
C ALA A 114 -12.78 -5.92 12.61
N TRP A 115 -11.96 -5.47 13.56
CA TRP A 115 -11.99 -4.09 14.03
C TRP A 115 -11.59 -3.09 12.94
N MET A 116 -10.62 -3.43 12.08
CA MET A 116 -10.23 -2.56 10.98
C MET A 116 -11.28 -2.49 9.87
N LYS A 117 -11.98 -3.60 9.61
CA LYS A 117 -13.06 -3.66 8.60
C LYS A 117 -14.33 -2.94 9.04
N LYS A 118 -14.67 -3.00 10.34
CA LYS A 118 -15.98 -2.54 10.85
C LYS A 118 -15.95 -1.10 11.33
N HIS A 119 -14.81 -0.58 11.72
CA HIS A 119 -14.70 0.80 12.19
C HIS A 119 -14.89 1.79 11.03
N ASN A 120 -15.59 2.87 11.31
CA ASN A 120 -15.76 3.95 10.33
C ASN A 120 -14.51 4.83 10.30
N TRP A 121 -13.69 4.68 9.26
CA TRP A 121 -12.48 5.47 9.05
C TRP A 121 -12.71 6.76 8.26
N ASN A 122 -13.97 7.09 7.92
CA ASN A 122 -14.32 8.17 7.00
C ASN A 122 -13.71 8.04 5.59
N VAL A 123 -13.11 6.89 5.29
CA VAL A 123 -12.60 6.49 3.97
C VAL A 123 -12.98 5.03 3.70
N LYS A 124 -13.13 4.67 2.44
CA LYS A 124 -13.31 3.28 2.03
C LYS A 124 -11.94 2.60 1.92
N LEU A 125 -11.71 1.53 2.67
CA LEU A 125 -10.51 0.70 2.50
C LEU A 125 -10.79 -0.37 1.44
N ASP A 126 -10.13 -0.26 0.28
CA ASP A 126 -10.18 -1.26 -0.80
C ASP A 126 -9.02 -2.25 -0.61
N PHE A 127 -9.28 -3.31 0.15
CA PHE A 127 -8.28 -4.32 0.50
C PHE A 127 -8.24 -5.45 -0.52
N LYS A 128 -7.03 -5.73 -1.03
CA LYS A 128 -6.78 -6.83 -1.97
C LYS A 128 -5.52 -7.60 -1.58
N VAL A 129 -5.59 -8.92 -1.72
CA VAL A 129 -4.39 -9.78 -1.66
C VAL A 129 -3.87 -10.00 -3.08
N LYS A 130 -2.60 -9.71 -3.30
CA LYS A 130 -1.96 -9.80 -4.62
C LYS A 130 -0.62 -10.49 -4.56
N ASN A 131 -0.47 -11.55 -5.35
CA ASN A 131 0.79 -12.27 -5.55
C ASN A 131 1.53 -11.73 -6.80
N LEU A 132 1.80 -10.43 -6.82
CA LEU A 132 2.41 -9.79 -7.98
C LEU A 132 3.93 -9.98 -8.04
N PHE A 133 4.57 -10.21 -6.91
CA PHE A 133 6.01 -10.37 -6.79
C PHE A 133 6.37 -11.72 -6.18
N LYS A 134 7.57 -12.20 -6.47
CA LYS A 134 8.12 -13.42 -5.86
C LYS A 134 8.15 -13.29 -4.33
N SER A 135 7.96 -14.41 -3.64
CA SER A 135 7.84 -14.46 -2.18
C SER A 135 9.13 -14.16 -1.41
N ASN A 136 10.27 -14.07 -2.10
CA ASN A 136 11.58 -13.73 -1.51
C ASN A 136 11.84 -12.22 -1.40
N LEU A 137 10.87 -11.38 -1.73
CA LEU A 137 10.97 -9.93 -1.53
C LEU A 137 10.44 -9.57 -0.15
N ASP A 138 11.34 -9.23 0.77
CA ASP A 138 11.00 -8.87 2.14
C ASP A 138 10.15 -7.61 2.19
N PHE A 139 9.10 -7.67 3.00
CA PHE A 139 8.19 -6.55 3.20
C PHE A 139 8.87 -5.39 3.92
N GLY A 140 8.60 -4.18 3.46
CA GLY A 140 9.11 -2.94 4.05
C GLY A 140 10.52 -2.56 3.60
N GLU A 141 11.25 -3.47 2.95
CA GLU A 141 12.59 -3.18 2.46
C GLU A 141 12.57 -2.19 1.29
N LYS A 142 13.38 -1.12 1.41
CA LYS A 142 13.48 -0.08 0.35
C LYS A 142 13.95 -0.67 -0.98
N SER A 143 14.85 -1.67 -0.93
CA SER A 143 15.33 -2.40 -2.11
C SER A 143 14.22 -3.14 -2.86
N ASN A 144 13.14 -3.48 -2.20
CA ASN A 144 11.97 -4.18 -2.73
C ASN A 144 10.81 -3.24 -3.12
N GLY A 145 11.09 -1.93 -3.22
CA GLY A 145 10.13 -0.94 -3.67
C GLY A 145 9.14 -0.49 -2.60
N PHE A 146 9.54 -0.50 -1.33
CA PHE A 146 8.78 0.11 -0.25
C PHE A 146 9.40 1.43 0.20
N THR A 147 8.58 2.28 0.80
CA THR A 147 9.00 3.52 1.43
C THR A 147 8.14 3.79 2.66
N VAL A 148 8.63 4.62 3.56
CA VAL A 148 7.89 5.05 4.74
C VAL A 148 7.36 6.45 4.49
N VAL A 149 6.11 6.67 4.85
CA VAL A 149 5.46 7.98 4.82
C VAL A 149 4.94 8.31 6.21
N ASP A 150 5.31 9.50 6.68
CA ASP A 150 4.80 10.05 7.92
C ASP A 150 3.54 10.87 7.62
N THR A 151 2.48 10.56 8.36
CA THR A 151 1.25 11.35 8.43
C THR A 151 1.21 12.09 9.76
N ASP A 152 0.22 12.96 10.00
CA ASP A 152 0.13 13.73 11.25
C ASP A 152 0.28 12.88 12.52
N LYS A 153 -0.24 11.64 12.50
CA LYS A 153 -0.28 10.78 13.69
C LYS A 153 0.24 9.36 13.45
N ALA A 154 0.77 9.03 12.27
CA ALA A 154 1.21 7.67 11.95
C ALA A 154 2.37 7.65 10.96
N SER A 155 3.23 6.64 11.08
CA SER A 155 4.34 6.36 10.17
C SER A 155 4.09 4.99 9.54
N ILE A 156 3.75 4.97 8.25
CA ILE A 156 3.29 3.77 7.54
C ILE A 156 4.21 3.39 6.38
N ILE A 157 4.31 2.09 6.12
CA ILE A 157 4.97 1.54 4.94
C ILE A 157 3.98 1.56 3.79
N ILE A 158 4.42 2.10 2.66
CA ILE A 158 3.67 2.15 1.41
C ILE A 158 4.53 1.66 0.25
N SER A 159 3.92 1.35 -0.90
CA SER A 159 4.66 1.10 -2.13
C SER A 159 5.33 2.37 -2.65
N ALA A 160 6.62 2.28 -3.01
CA ALA A 160 7.31 3.33 -3.75
C ALA A 160 6.74 3.44 -5.19
N PRO A 161 6.93 4.56 -5.90
CA PRO A 161 6.30 4.79 -7.20
C PRO A 161 6.49 3.67 -8.21
N GLU A 162 7.68 3.08 -8.28
CA GLU A 162 8.00 1.99 -9.20
C GLU A 162 7.13 0.74 -8.92
N ARG A 163 6.99 0.36 -7.66
CA ARG A 163 6.18 -0.76 -7.22
C ARG A 163 4.69 -0.44 -7.36
N ALA A 164 4.27 0.72 -6.90
CA ALA A 164 2.89 1.19 -6.92
C ALA A 164 2.31 1.20 -8.34
N TYR A 165 3.13 1.57 -9.33
CA TYR A 165 2.68 1.55 -10.72
C TYR A 165 2.51 0.13 -11.27
N LEU A 166 3.38 -0.81 -10.94
CA LEU A 166 3.18 -2.22 -11.29
C LEU A 166 1.90 -2.79 -10.67
N GLU A 167 1.64 -2.45 -9.41
CA GLU A 167 0.41 -2.83 -8.70
C GLU A 167 -0.85 -2.21 -9.33
N TYR A 168 -0.76 -0.96 -9.79
CA TYR A 168 -1.83 -0.28 -10.52
C TYR A 168 -2.10 -0.94 -11.88
N LEU A 169 -1.05 -1.26 -12.66
CA LEU A 169 -1.19 -1.93 -13.95
C LEU A 169 -1.86 -3.31 -13.85
N ASP A 170 -1.77 -3.97 -12.70
CA ASP A 170 -2.47 -5.24 -12.49
C ASP A 170 -3.99 -5.09 -12.48
N GLU A 171 -4.50 -3.91 -12.21
CA GLU A 171 -5.94 -3.60 -12.23
C GLU A 171 -6.51 -3.46 -13.66
N LEU A 172 -5.66 -3.24 -14.68
CA LEU A 172 -6.13 -3.18 -16.06
C LEU A 172 -6.61 -4.55 -16.56
N PRO A 173 -7.63 -4.60 -17.37
CA PRO A 173 -8.55 -3.52 -17.79
C PRO A 173 -9.78 -3.41 -16.89
N LYS A 174 -9.82 -4.08 -15.72
CA LYS A 174 -11.03 -4.30 -14.94
C LYS A 174 -11.45 -3.07 -14.13
N SER A 175 -10.52 -2.51 -13.38
CA SER A 175 -10.76 -1.41 -12.41
C SER A 175 -9.84 -0.22 -12.61
N ALA A 176 -9.01 -0.25 -13.66
CA ALA A 176 -8.14 0.84 -14.06
C ALA A 176 -8.29 1.13 -15.57
N SER A 177 -8.05 2.37 -15.95
CA SER A 177 -8.14 2.86 -17.33
C SER A 177 -6.77 2.82 -18.01
N TYR A 178 -6.75 2.48 -19.32
CA TYR A 178 -5.53 2.54 -20.13
C TYR A 178 -5.03 3.99 -20.29
N THR A 179 -5.94 4.94 -20.51
CA THR A 179 -5.61 6.36 -20.63
C THR A 179 -4.99 6.88 -19.34
N GLU A 180 -5.62 6.61 -18.19
CA GLU A 180 -5.09 7.00 -16.89
C GLU A 180 -3.72 6.36 -16.61
N ALA A 181 -3.52 5.07 -16.99
CA ALA A 181 -2.23 4.41 -16.85
C ALA A 181 -1.13 5.12 -17.68
N LYS A 182 -1.46 5.56 -18.89
CA LYS A 182 -0.56 6.34 -19.74
C LYS A 182 -0.21 7.69 -19.10
N GLU A 183 -1.20 8.44 -18.65
CA GLU A 183 -1.01 9.74 -17.97
C GLU A 183 -0.15 9.62 -16.70
N ILE A 184 -0.37 8.58 -15.91
CA ILE A 184 0.45 8.29 -14.74
C ILE A 184 1.91 8.05 -15.16
N MET A 185 2.16 7.22 -16.19
CA MET A 185 3.52 6.96 -16.67
C MET A 185 4.18 8.23 -17.21
N GLU A 186 3.45 9.11 -17.89
CA GLU A 186 3.97 10.39 -18.39
C GLU A 186 4.54 11.26 -17.26
N ASN A 187 3.95 11.18 -16.08
CA ASN A 187 4.40 11.90 -14.89
C ASN A 187 5.52 11.19 -14.12
N MET A 188 5.88 9.96 -14.47
CA MET A 188 6.92 9.17 -13.80
C MET A 188 8.34 9.44 -14.35
N ILE A 189 8.73 10.69 -14.41
CA ILE A 189 9.99 11.16 -15.02
C ILE A 189 11.23 10.66 -14.25
N SER A 190 11.12 10.48 -12.93
CA SER A 190 12.25 10.26 -12.03
C SER A 190 12.28 8.86 -11.39
N LEU A 191 11.75 7.83 -12.07
CA LEU A 191 11.86 6.47 -11.58
C LEU A 191 13.33 6.02 -11.51
N ARG A 192 13.65 5.22 -10.49
CA ARG A 192 14.99 4.66 -10.29
C ARG A 192 15.18 3.43 -11.19
N PRO A 193 16.08 3.45 -12.20
CA PRO A 193 16.18 2.35 -13.17
C PRO A 193 16.53 1.00 -12.52
N SER A 194 17.42 1.00 -11.52
CA SER A 194 17.80 -0.22 -10.81
C SER A 194 16.63 -0.83 -10.04
N MET A 195 15.75 0.01 -9.47
CA MET A 195 14.54 -0.44 -8.78
C MET A 195 13.51 -1.00 -9.77
N VAL A 196 13.28 -0.29 -10.88
CA VAL A 196 12.40 -0.77 -11.97
C VAL A 196 12.87 -2.13 -12.47
N GLN A 197 14.18 -2.27 -12.75
CA GLN A 197 14.77 -3.52 -13.21
C GLN A 197 14.54 -4.65 -12.22
N HIS A 198 14.88 -4.42 -10.95
CA HIS A 198 14.71 -5.41 -9.88
C HIS A 198 13.24 -5.86 -9.74
N LEU A 199 12.30 -4.92 -9.74
CA LEU A 199 10.89 -5.23 -9.62
C LEU A 199 10.34 -5.98 -10.85
N LEU A 200 10.75 -5.62 -12.06
CA LEU A 200 10.34 -6.31 -13.27
C LEU A 200 10.88 -7.76 -13.35
N GLU A 201 12.11 -7.99 -12.94
CA GLU A 201 12.70 -9.35 -12.87
C GLU A 201 11.98 -10.24 -11.85
N ASN A 202 11.49 -9.64 -10.76
CA ASN A 202 10.79 -10.34 -9.69
C ASN A 202 9.26 -10.29 -9.79
N CYS A 203 8.70 -9.58 -10.77
CA CYS A 203 7.26 -9.58 -11.03
C CYS A 203 6.84 -10.93 -11.62
N THR A 204 5.77 -11.53 -11.09
CA THR A 204 5.24 -12.83 -11.55
C THR A 204 4.22 -12.68 -12.70
N SER A 205 3.68 -11.47 -12.89
CA SER A 205 2.65 -11.20 -13.89
C SER A 205 3.25 -10.77 -15.23
N LEU A 206 3.20 -11.64 -16.21
CA LEU A 206 3.61 -11.30 -17.59
C LEU A 206 2.78 -10.14 -18.18
N LYS A 207 1.49 -10.07 -17.82
CA LYS A 207 0.61 -8.95 -18.22
C LYS A 207 1.19 -7.62 -17.74
N VAL A 208 1.54 -7.54 -16.48
CA VAL A 208 2.04 -6.31 -15.85
C VAL A 208 3.39 -5.91 -16.42
N LYS A 209 4.32 -6.85 -16.55
CA LYS A 209 5.64 -6.60 -17.18
C LYS A 209 5.51 -6.01 -18.59
N ARG A 210 4.69 -6.65 -19.42
CA ARG A 210 4.48 -6.24 -20.81
C ARG A 210 3.79 -4.87 -20.90
N LEU A 211 2.76 -4.61 -20.08
CA LEU A 211 2.12 -3.29 -20.01
C LEU A 211 3.08 -2.22 -19.56
N PHE A 212 3.88 -2.49 -18.53
CA PHE A 212 4.86 -1.53 -18.01
C PHE A 212 5.85 -1.13 -19.12
N LEU A 213 6.44 -2.10 -19.79
CA LEU A 213 7.41 -1.84 -20.85
C LEU A 213 6.77 -1.18 -22.08
N HIS A 214 5.54 -1.54 -22.43
CA HIS A 214 4.78 -0.87 -23.49
C HIS A 214 4.63 0.63 -23.21
N PHE A 215 4.16 1.02 -22.03
CA PHE A 215 4.02 2.43 -21.66
C PHE A 215 5.37 3.13 -21.54
N ALA A 216 6.34 2.50 -20.89
CA ALA A 216 7.67 3.07 -20.68
C ALA A 216 8.40 3.37 -21.99
N GLU A 217 8.30 2.47 -22.97
CA GLU A 217 8.90 2.66 -24.30
C GLU A 217 8.15 3.73 -25.11
N LYS A 218 6.81 3.70 -25.10
CA LYS A 218 5.98 4.66 -25.84
C LYS A 218 6.23 6.10 -25.37
N ILE A 219 6.44 6.33 -24.07
CA ILE A 219 6.73 7.63 -23.50
C ILE A 219 8.22 7.97 -23.57
N ASN A 220 9.09 6.95 -23.56
CA ASN A 220 10.53 7.06 -23.76
C ASN A 220 11.25 7.98 -22.76
N HIS A 221 10.93 7.83 -21.48
CA HIS A 221 11.68 8.52 -20.42
C HIS A 221 13.16 8.16 -20.41
N PRO A 222 14.08 9.07 -19.99
CA PRO A 222 15.52 8.81 -19.98
C PRO A 222 15.95 7.58 -19.18
N TRP A 223 15.21 7.23 -18.12
CA TRP A 223 15.51 6.05 -17.30
C TRP A 223 15.21 4.73 -18.02
N PHE A 224 14.32 4.71 -19.01
CA PHE A 224 13.98 3.49 -19.76
C PHE A 224 15.19 2.90 -20.48
N LYS A 225 16.05 3.77 -21.08
CA LYS A 225 17.26 3.35 -21.79
C LYS A 225 18.30 2.66 -20.89
N LYS A 226 18.15 2.77 -19.56
CA LYS A 226 19.04 2.15 -18.57
C LYS A 226 18.59 0.75 -18.17
N LEU A 227 17.46 0.28 -18.68
CA LEU A 227 16.95 -1.07 -18.39
C LEU A 227 17.63 -2.10 -19.29
N ASN A 228 17.92 -3.26 -18.73
CA ASN A 228 18.33 -4.45 -19.47
C ASN A 228 17.10 -5.33 -19.73
N LEU A 229 16.52 -5.18 -20.93
CA LEU A 229 15.30 -5.88 -21.31
C LEU A 229 15.49 -7.39 -21.46
N GLU A 230 16.70 -7.84 -21.77
CA GLU A 230 17.02 -9.28 -21.96
C GLU A 230 16.90 -10.07 -20.64
N LYS A 231 17.09 -9.40 -19.49
CA LYS A 231 16.94 -10.02 -18.17
C LYS A 231 15.48 -10.11 -17.70
N ILE A 232 14.56 -9.48 -18.42
CA ILE A 232 13.14 -9.44 -18.02
C ILE A 232 12.41 -10.53 -18.79
N ASP A 233 12.08 -11.62 -18.11
CA ASP A 233 11.27 -12.68 -18.70
C ASP A 233 9.85 -12.17 -19.01
N LEU A 234 9.54 -12.04 -20.28
CA LEU A 234 8.23 -11.64 -20.78
C LEU A 234 7.36 -12.84 -21.18
N GLY A 235 7.90 -14.05 -21.06
CA GLY A 235 7.24 -15.28 -21.47
C GLY A 235 6.93 -15.30 -22.99
N ILE A 236 6.21 -16.31 -23.42
CA ILE A 236 5.82 -16.53 -24.83
C ILE A 236 4.33 -16.29 -25.03
N GLY A 237 3.92 -16.15 -26.30
CA GLY A 237 2.53 -16.08 -26.73
C GLY A 237 1.86 -14.72 -26.53
N LYS A 238 0.77 -14.51 -27.28
CA LYS A 238 -0.06 -13.31 -27.23
C LYS A 238 -0.93 -13.29 -25.97
N ARG A 239 -1.11 -12.09 -25.39
CA ARG A 239 -2.08 -11.85 -24.31
C ARG A 239 -3.11 -10.82 -24.74
N VAL A 240 -4.37 -11.21 -24.72
CA VAL A 240 -5.50 -10.31 -24.94
C VAL A 240 -5.82 -9.62 -23.62
N ILE A 241 -5.44 -8.35 -23.48
CA ILE A 241 -5.75 -7.53 -22.32
C ILE A 241 -7.02 -6.73 -22.58
N PHE A 242 -7.05 -6.03 -23.71
CA PHE A 242 -8.23 -5.28 -24.15
C PHE A 242 -8.89 -6.00 -25.32
N LYS A 243 -10.18 -6.34 -25.16
CA LYS A 243 -11.01 -6.88 -26.22
C LYS A 243 -11.15 -5.83 -27.34
N ASN A 244 -11.08 -6.26 -28.59
CA ASN A 244 -11.17 -5.39 -29.77
C ASN A 244 -10.01 -4.35 -29.90
N GLY A 245 -8.93 -4.53 -29.14
CA GLY A 245 -7.72 -3.70 -29.26
C GLY A 245 -6.83 -4.13 -30.43
N VAL A 246 -5.80 -3.31 -30.68
CA VAL A 246 -4.73 -3.62 -31.63
C VAL A 246 -3.60 -4.38 -30.94
N LEU A 247 -2.92 -5.24 -31.70
CA LEU A 247 -1.79 -6.00 -31.19
C LEU A 247 -0.51 -5.14 -31.21
N ASP A 248 0.04 -4.88 -30.03
CA ASP A 248 1.45 -4.53 -29.91
C ASP A 248 2.29 -5.78 -30.14
N LYS A 249 2.94 -5.84 -31.32
CA LYS A 249 3.74 -7.01 -31.75
C LYS A 249 4.99 -7.17 -30.87
N LYS A 250 5.58 -6.08 -30.35
CA LYS A 250 6.82 -6.12 -29.57
C LYS A 250 6.59 -6.78 -28.22
N TYR A 251 5.53 -6.39 -27.53
CA TYR A 251 5.21 -6.91 -26.20
C TYR A 251 4.13 -8.00 -26.22
N ASN A 252 3.62 -8.38 -27.40
CA ASN A 252 2.60 -9.41 -27.57
C ASN A 252 1.36 -9.23 -26.67
N ILE A 253 0.87 -7.99 -26.58
CA ILE A 253 -0.35 -7.62 -25.84
C ILE A 253 -1.34 -6.90 -26.76
N THR A 254 -2.65 -7.01 -26.47
CA THR A 254 -3.62 -6.12 -27.10
C THR A 254 -3.81 -4.88 -26.26
N VAL A 255 -3.75 -3.71 -26.89
CA VAL A 255 -3.98 -2.39 -26.32
C VAL A 255 -5.16 -1.72 -27.02
N PRO A 256 -5.83 -0.74 -26.43
CA PRO A 256 -6.86 0.02 -27.13
C PRO A 256 -6.32 0.61 -28.44
N LYS A 257 -7.18 0.80 -29.44
CA LYS A 257 -6.83 1.63 -30.58
C LYS A 257 -6.57 3.04 -30.05
N ASP A 258 -5.47 3.66 -30.46
CA ASP A 258 -5.28 5.08 -30.21
C ASP A 258 -6.44 5.82 -30.90
N GLU A 259 -7.29 6.48 -30.13
CA GLU A 259 -8.20 7.46 -30.72
C GLU A 259 -7.33 8.61 -31.24
N PRO A 260 -7.54 9.07 -32.48
CA PRO A 260 -6.85 10.27 -32.94
C PRO A 260 -7.18 11.39 -31.95
N TYR A 261 -6.16 12.12 -31.50
CA TYR A 261 -6.38 13.35 -30.75
C TYR A 261 -7.28 14.24 -31.62
N GLU A 262 -8.49 14.54 -31.18
CA GLU A 262 -9.20 15.69 -31.70
C GLU A 262 -8.37 16.91 -31.24
N GLU A 263 -7.65 17.51 -32.19
CA GLU A 263 -7.04 18.81 -32.00
C GLU A 263 -8.18 19.79 -31.76
N VAL A 264 -8.26 20.34 -30.53
CA VAL A 264 -9.14 21.43 -30.15
C VAL A 264 -8.42 22.76 -30.38
#